data_4578daf6d4cc59911c279f2508bc4dbc
#
_entry.id   4578daf6d4cc59911c279f2508bc4dbc
#
_cell.length_a   1.000
_cell.length_b   1.000
_cell.length_c   1.000
_cell.angle_alpha   90.00
_cell.angle_beta   90.00
_cell.angle_gamma   90.00
#
_symmetry.space_group_name_H-M   'P 1'
#
loop_
_entity.id
_entity.type
_entity.pdbx_description
1 polymer ?
#
loop_
_entity_poly.entity_id
_entity_poly.type
_entity_poly.pdbx_seq_one_letter_code
_entity_poly.pdbx_strand_id
1 'polypeptide(L)'
;MSELQLTPRAPLHGEMSPRRIGRPDGPAGATVHERTNLSLVLITARRSMRATCIDSLRASYGVDAPTTARIVHGRTLSLAWAGPETWLAVGSARPEIEKELKASVKQAASIVDMSDQRIVMRISGPMARAVLAKGLTIDLHPRVFAPGDTAITPLAHITTQLWQVDDAPTFDLVSPRATARDMFHWLTVSAAEFGLDVGRADS
;
A
#
# COMPACT_ATOMS: atom_id res chain seq x y z
N MET A 1 7.41 -15.13 -36.58
CA MET A 1 7.82 -14.09 -35.62
C MET A 1 7.49 -14.63 -34.23
N SER A 2 8.51 -14.86 -33.38
CA SER A 2 8.27 -15.34 -32.01
C SER A 2 7.63 -14.18 -31.23
N GLU A 3 6.44 -14.38 -30.70
CA GLU A 3 5.82 -13.43 -29.77
C GLU A 3 6.72 -13.29 -28.53
N LEU A 4 7.14 -12.07 -28.24
CA LEU A 4 7.92 -11.76 -27.05
C LEU A 4 6.98 -11.90 -25.84
N GLN A 5 7.04 -13.04 -25.14
CA GLN A 5 6.32 -13.21 -23.89
C GLN A 5 6.99 -12.39 -22.78
N LEU A 6 6.37 -11.26 -22.44
CA LEU A 6 6.79 -10.47 -21.30
C LEU A 6 6.36 -11.16 -19.99
N THR A 7 7.32 -11.51 -19.15
CA THR A 7 7.04 -12.05 -17.82
C THR A 7 6.96 -10.90 -16.81
N PRO A 8 5.84 -10.74 -16.08
CA PRO A 8 5.75 -9.74 -15.02
C PRO A 8 6.87 -9.95 -14.00
N ARG A 9 7.54 -8.88 -13.62
CA ARG A 9 8.62 -8.91 -12.64
C ARG A 9 8.40 -7.86 -11.56
N ALA A 10 8.45 -8.29 -10.30
CA ALA A 10 8.39 -7.38 -9.15
C ALA A 10 9.56 -6.37 -9.20
N PRO A 11 9.35 -5.09 -8.83
CA PRO A 11 10.39 -4.06 -8.86
C PRO A 11 11.64 -4.38 -8.07
N LEU A 12 11.47 -5.09 -6.95
CA LEU A 12 12.57 -5.52 -6.07
C LEU A 12 12.97 -6.97 -6.28
N HIS A 13 12.66 -7.53 -7.46
CA HIS A 13 13.07 -8.90 -7.81
C HIS A 13 14.58 -9.06 -7.69
N GLY A 14 15.00 -10.05 -6.88
CA GLY A 14 16.42 -10.31 -6.56
C GLY A 14 16.95 -9.51 -5.36
N GLU A 15 16.32 -8.40 -4.98
CA GLU A 15 16.69 -7.64 -3.78
C GLU A 15 15.96 -8.11 -2.52
N MET A 16 14.76 -8.67 -2.65
CA MET A 16 13.96 -9.25 -1.57
C MET A 16 14.35 -10.72 -1.27
N SER A 17 15.65 -10.97 -1.14
CA SER A 17 16.15 -12.27 -0.66
C SER A 17 16.20 -12.27 0.86
N PRO A 18 15.71 -13.32 1.54
CA PRO A 18 15.72 -13.40 2.99
C PRO A 18 17.13 -13.22 3.55
N ARG A 19 17.30 -12.22 4.41
CA ARG A 19 18.55 -11.90 5.09
C ARG A 19 18.32 -10.98 6.28
N ARG A 20 19.26 -11.01 7.23
CA ARG A 20 19.35 -10.04 8.31
C ARG A 20 20.23 -8.87 7.87
N ILE A 21 19.81 -7.64 8.17
CA ILE A 21 20.57 -6.41 7.98
C ILE A 21 20.74 -5.71 9.33
N GLY A 22 21.93 -5.18 9.57
CA GLY A 22 22.25 -4.46 10.80
C GLY A 22 22.49 -5.41 11.99
N ARG A 23 21.90 -5.10 13.15
CA ARG A 23 22.12 -5.81 14.41
C ARG A 23 21.98 -7.33 14.25
N PRO A 24 23.05 -8.12 14.44
CA PRO A 24 23.05 -9.56 14.18
C PRO A 24 22.37 -10.37 15.28
N ASP A 25 22.44 -9.91 16.54
CA ASP A 25 22.01 -10.65 17.70
C ASP A 25 20.58 -10.34 18.12
N GLY A 26 19.88 -11.34 18.63
CA GLY A 26 18.51 -11.25 19.12
C GLY A 26 17.45 -11.18 18.01
N PRO A 27 16.17 -10.98 18.39
CA PRO A 27 15.09 -10.84 17.42
C PRO A 27 15.23 -9.54 16.62
N ALA A 28 14.75 -9.56 15.36
CA ALA A 28 14.68 -8.35 14.56
C ALA A 28 13.74 -7.32 15.19
N GLY A 29 14.16 -6.05 15.17
CA GLY A 29 13.28 -4.95 15.56
C GLY A 29 12.21 -4.67 14.51
N ALA A 30 12.48 -4.98 13.24
CA ALA A 30 11.53 -4.84 12.14
C ALA A 30 11.72 -5.94 11.09
N THR A 31 10.66 -6.19 10.33
CA THR A 31 10.67 -7.04 9.13
C THR A 31 10.11 -6.23 7.97
N VAL A 32 10.70 -6.37 6.78
CA VAL A 32 10.21 -5.74 5.55
C VAL A 32 10.05 -6.78 4.45
N HIS A 33 8.96 -6.69 3.70
CA HIS A 33 8.75 -7.47 2.47
C HIS A 33 7.93 -6.69 1.45
N GLU A 34 8.09 -7.03 0.17
CA GLU A 34 7.25 -6.52 -0.90
C GLU A 34 5.97 -7.35 -0.96
N ARG A 35 4.82 -6.67 -0.98
CA ARG A 35 3.54 -7.29 -1.25
C ARG A 35 3.29 -7.29 -2.75
N THR A 36 3.44 -8.44 -3.34
CA THR A 36 3.12 -8.70 -4.74
C THR A 36 1.68 -9.19 -4.87
N ASN A 37 1.26 -9.57 -6.06
CA ASN A 37 -0.07 -10.14 -6.29
C ASN A 37 -1.23 -9.27 -5.78
N LEU A 38 -1.10 -7.94 -5.93
CA LEU A 38 -2.11 -6.96 -5.59
C LEU A 38 -2.59 -6.22 -6.84
N SER A 39 -3.89 -5.91 -6.86
CA SER A 39 -4.46 -4.89 -7.73
C SER A 39 -4.59 -3.59 -6.96
N LEU A 40 -4.11 -2.51 -7.56
CA LEU A 40 -4.17 -1.15 -7.04
C LEU A 40 -4.91 -0.28 -8.05
N VAL A 41 -6.11 0.20 -7.70
CA VAL A 41 -6.93 0.95 -8.64
C VAL A 41 -7.37 2.27 -8.02
N LEU A 42 -7.05 3.38 -8.68
CA LEU A 42 -7.50 4.69 -8.24
C LEU A 42 -8.93 4.94 -8.73
N ILE A 43 -9.81 5.27 -7.79
CA ILE A 43 -11.21 5.59 -8.01
C ILE A 43 -11.41 7.05 -7.66
N THR A 44 -11.85 7.88 -8.62
CA THR A 44 -12.17 9.29 -8.38
C THR A 44 -13.61 9.55 -8.77
N ALA A 45 -14.47 9.83 -7.79
CA ALA A 45 -15.88 10.14 -8.05
C ALA A 45 -16.00 11.43 -8.86
N ARG A 46 -16.89 11.42 -9.83
CA ARG A 46 -17.20 12.64 -10.61
C ARG A 46 -18.00 13.62 -9.76
N ARG A 47 -17.80 14.90 -10.06
CA ARG A 47 -18.52 15.99 -9.41
C ARG A 47 -20.03 15.71 -9.43
N SER A 48 -20.71 15.89 -8.29
CA SER A 48 -22.13 15.62 -8.06
C SER A 48 -22.56 14.14 -8.10
N MET A 49 -21.65 13.18 -8.36
CA MET A 49 -21.98 11.75 -8.43
C MET A 49 -21.36 10.93 -7.30
N ARG A 50 -20.82 11.58 -6.28
CA ARG A 50 -20.18 10.90 -5.14
C ARG A 50 -21.09 9.88 -4.46
N ALA A 51 -22.33 10.25 -4.16
CA ALA A 51 -23.28 9.34 -3.51
C ALA A 51 -23.52 8.09 -4.38
N THR A 52 -23.79 8.27 -5.67
CA THR A 52 -23.98 7.17 -6.62
C THR A 52 -22.77 6.27 -6.70
N CYS A 53 -21.54 6.83 -6.70
CA CYS A 53 -20.31 6.05 -6.70
C CYS A 53 -20.19 5.21 -5.43
N ILE A 54 -20.40 5.80 -4.25
CA ILE A 54 -20.32 5.12 -2.95
C ILE A 54 -21.36 3.98 -2.89
N ASP A 55 -22.61 4.24 -3.29
CA ASP A 55 -23.67 3.24 -3.28
C ASP A 55 -23.36 2.07 -4.22
N SER A 56 -22.77 2.35 -5.39
CA SER A 56 -22.33 1.32 -6.33
C SER A 56 -21.23 0.45 -5.75
N LEU A 57 -20.23 1.06 -5.08
CA LEU A 57 -19.13 0.33 -4.43
C LEU A 57 -19.63 -0.53 -3.28
N ARG A 58 -20.54 0.02 -2.46
CA ARG A 58 -21.18 -0.73 -1.37
C ARG A 58 -21.97 -1.94 -1.89
N ALA A 59 -22.78 -1.74 -2.91
CA ALA A 59 -23.60 -2.81 -3.50
C ALA A 59 -22.75 -3.92 -4.12
N SER A 60 -21.70 -3.56 -4.87
CA SER A 60 -20.88 -4.53 -5.61
C SER A 60 -19.82 -5.22 -4.75
N TYR A 61 -19.18 -4.49 -3.83
CA TYR A 61 -18.01 -4.97 -3.09
C TYR A 61 -18.22 -5.04 -1.58
N GLY A 62 -19.37 -4.56 -1.06
CA GLY A 62 -19.65 -4.55 0.37
C GLY A 62 -18.69 -3.66 1.17
N VAL A 63 -18.23 -2.56 0.55
CA VAL A 63 -17.28 -1.63 1.16
C VAL A 63 -17.88 -0.23 1.21
N ASP A 64 -17.85 0.37 2.40
CA ASP A 64 -18.22 1.77 2.59
C ASP A 64 -17.00 2.65 2.31
N ALA A 65 -17.09 3.47 1.26
CA ALA A 65 -15.99 4.36 0.90
C ALA A 65 -15.73 5.39 2.02
N PRO A 66 -14.51 5.43 2.58
CA PRO A 66 -14.22 6.32 3.70
C PRO A 66 -14.29 7.79 3.30
N THR A 67 -14.77 8.62 4.22
CA THR A 67 -14.88 10.08 4.05
C THR A 67 -13.76 10.84 4.76
N THR A 68 -12.97 10.14 5.53
CA THR A 68 -11.82 10.64 6.29
C THR A 68 -10.60 9.77 5.97
N ALA A 69 -9.44 10.14 6.46
CA ALA A 69 -8.18 9.44 6.24
C ALA A 69 -8.14 8.03 6.86
N ARG A 70 -8.96 7.13 6.34
CA ARG A 70 -9.12 5.74 6.78
C ARG A 70 -9.00 4.77 5.61
N ILE A 71 -8.61 3.53 5.91
CA ILE A 71 -8.84 2.38 5.04
C ILE A 71 -10.00 1.56 5.59
N VAL A 72 -10.93 1.20 4.72
CA VAL A 72 -12.08 0.36 5.05
C VAL A 72 -12.03 -0.92 4.23
N HIS A 73 -12.21 -2.04 4.90
CA HIS A 73 -12.17 -3.37 4.29
C HIS A 73 -13.55 -3.81 3.86
N GLY A 74 -13.68 -4.25 2.62
CA GLY A 74 -14.88 -4.89 2.07
C GLY A 74 -14.68 -6.39 1.88
N ARG A 75 -15.59 -7.02 1.12
CA ARG A 75 -15.53 -8.48 0.88
C ARG A 75 -14.34 -8.92 0.04
N THR A 76 -13.99 -8.17 -0.99
CA THR A 76 -12.98 -8.54 -1.98
C THR A 76 -11.94 -7.46 -2.24
N LEU A 77 -12.21 -6.25 -1.81
CA LEU A 77 -11.27 -5.14 -1.90
C LEU A 77 -11.43 -4.20 -0.69
N SER A 78 -10.37 -3.46 -0.43
CA SER A 78 -10.34 -2.40 0.57
C SER A 78 -10.27 -1.05 -0.12
N LEU A 79 -10.81 -0.01 0.49
CA LEU A 79 -10.71 1.37 0.00
C LEU A 79 -9.92 2.21 1.00
N ALA A 80 -8.74 2.65 0.60
CA ALA A 80 -7.95 3.63 1.34
C ALA A 80 -8.27 5.03 0.83
N TRP A 81 -8.62 5.95 1.72
CA TRP A 81 -8.83 7.36 1.36
C TRP A 81 -7.57 7.95 0.72
N ALA A 82 -7.70 8.54 -0.43
CA ALA A 82 -6.59 9.12 -1.20
C ALA A 82 -6.79 10.62 -1.51
N GLY A 83 -7.80 11.23 -0.90
CA GLY A 83 -8.15 12.63 -1.07
C GLY A 83 -9.67 12.83 -1.13
N PRO A 84 -10.13 14.08 -1.23
CA PRO A 84 -11.54 14.35 -1.45
C PRO A 84 -12.06 13.57 -2.66
N GLU A 85 -13.14 12.80 -2.46
CA GLU A 85 -13.79 12.02 -3.53
C GLU A 85 -12.89 11.00 -4.25
N THR A 86 -11.73 10.67 -3.67
CA THR A 86 -10.73 9.78 -4.28
C THR A 86 -10.32 8.68 -3.32
N TRP A 87 -10.26 7.46 -3.81
CA TRP A 87 -9.87 6.27 -3.04
C TRP A 87 -8.91 5.41 -3.84
N LEU A 88 -7.96 4.81 -3.14
CA LEU A 88 -7.16 3.70 -3.66
C LEU A 88 -7.84 2.39 -3.28
N ALA A 89 -8.36 1.69 -4.26
CA ALA A 89 -8.86 0.33 -4.09
C ALA A 89 -7.67 -0.64 -4.08
N VAL A 90 -7.63 -1.52 -3.08
CA VAL A 90 -6.57 -2.51 -2.87
C VAL A 90 -7.21 -3.88 -2.69
N GLY A 91 -6.79 -4.85 -3.46
CA GLY A 91 -7.28 -6.24 -3.36
C GLY A 91 -6.29 -7.23 -3.94
N SER A 92 -6.60 -8.52 -3.91
CA SER A 92 -5.81 -9.55 -4.60
C SER A 92 -5.76 -9.26 -6.10
N ALA A 93 -4.65 -9.59 -6.75
CA ALA A 93 -4.46 -9.33 -8.17
C ALA A 93 -5.55 -9.99 -9.01
N ARG A 94 -6.19 -9.18 -9.84
CA ARG A 94 -7.21 -9.58 -10.79
C ARG A 94 -7.03 -8.79 -12.09
N PRO A 95 -6.73 -9.46 -13.21
CA PRO A 95 -6.49 -8.77 -14.50
C PRO A 95 -7.67 -7.90 -14.96
N GLU A 96 -8.90 -8.29 -14.63
CA GLU A 96 -10.12 -7.61 -15.06
C GLU A 96 -10.66 -6.58 -14.04
N ILE A 97 -9.94 -6.30 -12.95
CA ILE A 97 -10.44 -5.45 -11.84
C ILE A 97 -10.83 -4.05 -12.31
N GLU A 98 -10.07 -3.46 -13.22
CA GLU A 98 -10.38 -2.15 -13.78
C GLU A 98 -11.71 -2.17 -14.52
N LYS A 99 -11.93 -3.18 -15.35
CA LYS A 99 -13.16 -3.36 -16.13
C LYS A 99 -14.36 -3.65 -15.22
N GLU A 100 -14.19 -4.49 -14.20
CA GLU A 100 -15.21 -4.77 -13.20
C GLU A 100 -15.63 -3.50 -12.45
N LEU A 101 -14.66 -2.70 -12.00
CA LEU A 101 -14.91 -1.42 -11.32
C LEU A 101 -15.61 -0.42 -12.26
N LYS A 102 -15.15 -0.28 -13.50
CA LYS A 102 -15.81 0.58 -14.50
C LYS A 102 -17.27 0.17 -14.73
N ALA A 103 -17.54 -1.13 -14.82
CA ALA A 103 -18.90 -1.65 -14.99
C ALA A 103 -19.78 -1.37 -13.75
N SER A 104 -19.21 -1.47 -12.55
CA SER A 104 -19.89 -1.21 -11.28
C SER A 104 -20.26 0.26 -11.10
N VAL A 105 -19.29 1.17 -11.21
CA VAL A 105 -19.50 2.60 -10.96
C VAL A 105 -20.01 3.35 -12.18
N LYS A 106 -19.93 2.77 -13.38
CA LYS A 106 -20.39 3.36 -14.66
C LYS A 106 -19.81 4.77 -14.86
N GLN A 107 -20.68 5.75 -15.01
CA GLN A 107 -20.30 7.15 -15.22
C GLN A 107 -20.04 7.91 -13.90
N ALA A 108 -20.25 7.27 -12.73
CA ALA A 108 -20.14 7.96 -11.44
C ALA A 108 -18.70 8.24 -11.02
N ALA A 109 -17.71 7.50 -11.57
CA ALA A 109 -16.32 7.70 -11.23
C ALA A 109 -15.39 7.50 -12.44
N SER A 110 -14.18 8.05 -12.34
CA SER A 110 -13.02 7.69 -13.16
C SER A 110 -12.27 6.56 -12.46
N ILE A 111 -11.85 5.57 -13.23
CA ILE A 111 -11.12 4.38 -12.76
C ILE A 111 -9.80 4.31 -13.50
N VAL A 112 -8.71 4.21 -12.76
CA VAL A 112 -7.35 4.10 -13.31
C VAL A 112 -6.61 2.96 -12.61
N ASP A 113 -6.19 1.96 -13.38
CA ASP A 113 -5.33 0.88 -12.86
C ASP A 113 -3.93 1.42 -12.59
N MET A 114 -3.47 1.24 -11.36
CA MET A 114 -2.17 1.68 -10.86
C MET A 114 -1.27 0.49 -10.49
N SER A 115 -1.71 -0.74 -10.74
CA SER A 115 -1.04 -1.97 -10.29
C SER A 115 0.42 -2.05 -10.75
N ASP A 116 0.68 -1.66 -12.02
CA ASP A 116 2.04 -1.65 -12.58
C ASP A 116 2.84 -0.37 -12.28
N GLN A 117 2.19 0.66 -11.75
CA GLN A 117 2.81 1.97 -11.48
C GLN A 117 3.18 2.14 -10.00
N ARG A 118 2.68 1.29 -9.13
CA ARG A 118 2.87 1.35 -7.69
C ARG A 118 3.46 0.06 -7.17
N ILE A 119 4.11 0.17 -6.01
CA ILE A 119 4.51 -0.97 -5.20
C ILE A 119 3.90 -0.82 -3.81
N VAL A 120 3.78 -1.95 -3.14
CA VAL A 120 3.41 -1.99 -1.72
C VAL A 120 4.53 -2.70 -0.96
N MET A 121 5.15 -2.00 -0.02
CA MET A 121 6.04 -2.60 0.95
C MET A 121 5.36 -2.68 2.30
N ARG A 122 5.46 -3.82 2.96
CA ARG A 122 5.01 -3.99 4.34
C ARG A 122 6.20 -3.94 5.27
N ILE A 123 6.11 -3.10 6.29
CA ILE A 123 7.02 -3.11 7.43
C ILE A 123 6.24 -3.47 8.69
N SER A 124 6.79 -4.39 9.49
CA SER A 124 6.18 -4.84 10.75
C SER A 124 7.22 -5.04 11.83
N GLY A 125 6.76 -5.18 13.07
CA GLY A 125 7.61 -5.45 14.22
C GLY A 125 7.69 -4.29 15.22
N PRO A 126 8.20 -4.53 16.44
CA PRO A 126 8.14 -3.58 17.55
C PRO A 126 8.80 -2.24 17.27
N MET A 127 9.78 -2.20 16.36
CA MET A 127 10.50 -0.97 16.00
C MET A 127 10.00 -0.34 14.69
N ALA A 128 8.96 -0.89 14.04
CA ALA A 128 8.47 -0.37 12.77
C ALA A 128 8.10 1.12 12.85
N ARG A 129 7.43 1.56 13.92
CA ARG A 129 7.12 2.99 14.14
C ARG A 129 8.37 3.85 14.27
N ALA A 130 9.36 3.37 15.03
CA ALA A 130 10.62 4.09 15.24
C ALA A 130 11.41 4.22 13.93
N VAL A 131 11.42 3.19 13.09
CA VAL A 131 12.01 3.22 11.75
C VAL A 131 11.32 4.28 10.90
N LEU A 132 9.99 4.23 10.80
CA LEU A 132 9.20 5.14 9.97
C LEU A 132 9.28 6.59 10.45
N ALA A 133 9.34 6.83 11.77
CA ALA A 133 9.46 8.17 12.36
C ALA A 133 10.75 8.91 11.93
N LYS A 134 11.79 8.22 11.46
CA LYS A 134 13.01 8.85 10.96
C LYS A 134 12.81 9.60 9.64
N GLY A 135 11.79 9.28 8.88
CA GLY A 135 11.57 9.89 7.56
C GLY A 135 10.16 10.40 7.29
N LEU A 136 9.19 10.07 8.14
CA LEU A 136 7.83 10.60 8.04
C LEU A 136 7.71 11.94 8.77
N THR A 137 6.87 12.81 8.24
CA THR A 137 6.56 14.12 8.82
C THR A 137 5.29 14.12 9.68
N ILE A 138 4.64 12.96 9.82
CA ILE A 138 3.42 12.77 10.62
C ILE A 138 3.74 12.00 11.90
N ASP A 139 2.91 12.22 12.93
CA ASP A 139 3.00 11.48 14.18
C ASP A 139 2.35 10.09 14.03
N LEU A 140 3.15 9.03 14.22
CA LEU A 140 2.67 7.65 14.24
C LEU A 140 2.40 7.12 15.65
N HIS A 141 2.38 7.99 16.68
CA HIS A 141 2.10 7.55 18.05
C HIS A 141 0.74 6.82 18.11
N PRO A 142 0.61 5.68 18.84
CA PRO A 142 -0.63 4.87 18.87
C PRO A 142 -1.90 5.62 19.30
N ARG A 143 -1.75 6.76 19.99
CA ARG A 143 -2.89 7.62 20.38
C ARG A 143 -3.45 8.46 19.23
N VAL A 144 -2.70 8.67 18.16
CA VAL A 144 -3.08 9.53 17.04
C VAL A 144 -3.09 8.82 15.69
N PHE A 145 -2.43 7.64 15.59
CA PHE A 145 -2.41 6.82 14.39
C PHE A 145 -2.61 5.36 14.78
N ALA A 146 -3.81 4.84 14.52
CA ALA A 146 -4.28 3.53 14.93
C ALA A 146 -4.57 2.63 13.72
N PRO A 147 -4.82 1.33 13.90
CA PRO A 147 -5.23 0.43 12.82
C PRO A 147 -6.39 1.00 12.00
N GLY A 148 -6.23 0.95 10.67
CA GLY A 148 -7.17 1.52 9.73
C GLY A 148 -6.96 3.01 9.43
N ASP A 149 -6.10 3.74 10.14
CA ASP A 149 -5.72 5.09 9.74
C ASP A 149 -4.79 5.05 8.52
N THR A 150 -4.98 6.00 7.60
CA THR A 150 -4.14 6.18 6.40
C THR A 150 -3.68 7.63 6.29
N ALA A 151 -2.54 7.82 5.63
CA ALA A 151 -2.04 9.15 5.31
C ALA A 151 -1.30 9.13 3.97
N ILE A 152 -1.27 10.28 3.30
CA ILE A 152 -0.39 10.53 2.16
C ILE A 152 0.62 11.57 2.61
N THR A 153 1.90 11.20 2.64
CA THR A 153 2.97 12.03 3.17
C THR A 153 4.31 11.63 2.54
N PRO A 154 5.29 12.52 2.47
CA PRO A 154 6.64 12.11 2.11
C PRO A 154 7.24 11.15 3.16
N LEU A 155 7.84 10.06 2.69
CA LEU A 155 8.78 9.24 3.43
C LEU A 155 10.14 9.42 2.80
N ALA A 156 11.06 10.11 3.47
CA ALA A 156 12.40 10.41 2.93
C ALA A 156 12.36 10.98 1.50
N HIS A 157 11.50 11.96 1.25
CA HIS A 157 11.25 12.61 -0.05
C HIS A 157 10.43 11.81 -1.07
N ILE A 158 10.07 10.55 -0.78
CA ILE A 158 9.23 9.71 -1.65
C ILE A 158 7.78 9.90 -1.25
N THR A 159 6.93 10.37 -2.16
CA THR A 159 5.49 10.45 -1.91
C THR A 159 4.95 9.06 -1.63
N THR A 160 4.44 8.86 -0.43
CA THR A 160 4.00 7.57 0.07
C THR A 160 2.59 7.69 0.62
N GLN A 161 1.70 6.80 0.21
CA GLN A 161 0.47 6.53 0.94
C GLN A 161 0.73 5.37 1.89
N LEU A 162 0.39 5.54 3.16
CA LEU A 162 0.55 4.47 4.14
C LEU A 162 -0.72 4.26 4.93
N TRP A 163 -0.89 3.07 5.45
CA TRP A 163 -1.90 2.77 6.46
C TRP A 163 -1.37 1.77 7.48
N GLN A 164 -1.92 1.87 8.69
CA GLN A 164 -1.65 0.87 9.72
C GLN A 164 -2.62 -0.29 9.58
N VAL A 165 -2.06 -1.51 9.58
CA VAL A 165 -2.82 -2.75 9.38
C VAL A 165 -3.36 -3.29 10.70
N ASP A 166 -2.52 -3.29 11.74
CA ASP A 166 -2.83 -3.88 13.06
C ASP A 166 -2.08 -3.19 14.20
N ASP A 167 -2.35 -3.64 15.44
CA ASP A 167 -1.70 -3.14 16.66
C ASP A 167 -0.30 -3.72 16.89
N ALA A 168 0.13 -4.72 16.15
CA ALA A 168 1.45 -5.35 16.25
C ALA A 168 2.55 -4.59 15.50
N PRO A 169 2.65 -3.32 15.51
CA PRO A 169 2.65 -2.28 14.49
C PRO A 169 3.09 -2.77 13.10
N THR A 170 2.08 -3.01 12.26
CA THR A 170 2.27 -3.36 10.84
C THR A 170 1.78 -2.21 9.98
N PHE A 171 2.59 -1.80 9.00
CA PHE A 171 2.26 -0.73 8.04
C PHE A 171 2.47 -1.20 6.60
N ASP A 172 1.51 -0.89 5.75
CA ASP A 172 1.68 -0.96 4.30
C ASP A 172 2.04 0.42 3.76
N LEU A 173 3.05 0.46 2.89
CA LEU A 173 3.60 1.67 2.28
C LEU A 173 3.44 1.54 0.77
N VAL A 174 2.65 2.42 0.17
CA VAL A 174 2.42 2.47 -1.28
C VAL A 174 3.22 3.63 -1.87
N SER A 175 4.10 3.33 -2.81
CA SER A 175 4.91 4.34 -3.49
C SER A 175 4.96 4.13 -5.00
N PRO A 176 5.46 5.11 -5.78
CA PRO A 176 5.73 4.89 -7.20
C PRO A 176 6.72 3.74 -7.42
N ARG A 177 6.46 2.90 -8.41
CA ARG A 177 7.35 1.80 -8.80
C ARG A 177 8.77 2.27 -9.09
N ALA A 178 8.93 3.44 -9.68
CA ALA A 178 10.24 4.01 -10.04
C ALA A 178 11.12 4.28 -8.81
N THR A 179 10.55 4.50 -7.63
CA THR A 179 11.27 4.80 -6.38
C THR A 179 11.38 3.58 -5.46
N ALA A 180 11.04 2.39 -5.94
CA ALA A 180 11.02 1.16 -5.13
C ALA A 180 12.36 0.88 -4.46
N ARG A 181 13.46 0.97 -5.22
CA ARG A 181 14.82 0.71 -4.70
C ARG A 181 15.25 1.74 -3.69
N ASP A 182 14.95 3.02 -3.93
CA ASP A 182 15.31 4.10 -3.02
C ASP A 182 14.56 3.94 -1.69
N MET A 183 13.27 3.61 -1.73
CA MET A 183 12.48 3.33 -0.53
C MET A 183 13.02 2.12 0.22
N PHE A 184 13.31 1.03 -0.48
CA PHE A 184 13.87 -0.17 0.14
C PHE A 184 15.24 0.09 0.76
N HIS A 185 16.12 0.80 0.05
CA HIS A 185 17.41 1.21 0.58
C HIS A 185 17.25 2.07 1.85
N TRP A 186 16.36 3.07 1.81
CA TRP A 186 16.11 3.92 2.96
C TRP A 186 15.60 3.11 4.17
N LEU A 187 14.65 2.18 3.95
CA LEU A 187 14.14 1.31 5.00
C LEU A 187 15.26 0.45 5.59
N THR A 188 16.13 -0.11 4.77
CA THR A 188 17.24 -0.96 5.24
C THR A 188 18.25 -0.18 6.08
N VAL A 189 18.63 1.01 5.66
CA VAL A 189 19.54 1.88 6.41
C VAL A 189 18.90 2.35 7.72
N SER A 190 17.64 2.79 7.67
CA SER A 190 16.93 3.32 8.83
C SER A 190 16.64 2.25 9.90
N ALA A 191 16.45 1.00 9.49
CA ALA A 191 16.16 -0.11 10.40
C ALA A 191 17.41 -0.85 10.91
N ALA A 192 18.57 -0.62 10.33
CA ALA A 192 19.79 -1.39 10.62
C ALA A 192 20.18 -1.41 12.11
N GLU A 193 20.02 -0.31 12.83
CA GLU A 193 20.31 -0.23 14.26
C GLU A 193 19.42 -1.13 15.12
N PHE A 194 18.19 -1.40 14.66
CA PHE A 194 17.22 -2.25 15.37
C PHE A 194 17.30 -3.71 14.92
N GLY A 195 18.05 -4.01 13.86
CA GLY A 195 18.04 -5.28 13.15
C GLY A 195 16.79 -5.41 12.27
N LEU A 196 17.01 -5.61 10.97
CA LEU A 196 15.95 -5.77 9.97
C LEU A 196 16.01 -7.17 9.37
N ASP A 197 14.90 -7.89 9.42
CA ASP A 197 14.72 -9.09 8.60
C ASP A 197 14.06 -8.70 7.27
N VAL A 198 14.74 -9.02 6.17
CA VAL A 198 14.14 -8.95 4.83
C VAL A 198 13.42 -10.26 4.58
N GLY A 199 12.11 -10.19 4.39
CA GLY A 199 11.27 -11.34 4.04
C GLY A 199 11.21 -11.57 2.52
N ARG A 200 10.66 -12.74 2.13
CA ARG A 200 10.26 -12.94 0.73
C ARG A 200 9.08 -12.03 0.40
N ALA A 201 8.99 -11.63 -0.86
CA ALA A 201 7.76 -11.03 -1.36
C ALA A 201 6.59 -11.99 -1.14
N ASP A 202 5.44 -11.48 -0.73
CA ASP A 202 4.22 -12.27 -0.66
C ASP A 202 3.85 -12.73 -2.08
N SER A 203 3.65 -14.02 -2.26
CA SER A 203 3.25 -14.64 -3.53
C SER A 203 1.75 -14.79 -3.66
#